data_ebb888061750a5341234cbbc6c517737
#
_entry.id   ebb888061750a5341234cbbc6c517737
#
_cell.length_a   1.000
_cell.length_b   1.000
_cell.length_c   1.000
_cell.angle_alpha   90.00
_cell.angle_beta   90.00
_cell.angle_gamma   90.00
#
_symmetry.space_group_name_H-M   'P 1'
#
loop_
_entity.id
_entity.type
_entity.pdbx_description
1 polymer ?
#
loop_
_entity_poly.entity_id
_entity_poly.type
_entity_poly.pdbx_seq_one_letter_code
_entity_poly.pdbx_strand_id
1 'polypeptide(L)'
;SSDLRGGRTAKFESKRHQRTLSEFNALQGRIVRCRNDWIEKTTTRLAKTNVLVAMEDLDVQAMTKRPKPRPDPDNPGHWLHNGARAKAGLDRSILNNCWSRVYKRLNDKMATNGGRLVLVPPAYTSQACHKCGHVAKGNRESQAVFHCVECGYEANADVNAAMNILSRALVKTGGGTASDVEDPHWRPDEASTPSFPQAGSSFGVRSVKGIPRL
;
A
#
# COMPACT_ATOMS: atom_id res chain seq x y z
N SER A 1 -19.36 -53.21 -5.29
CA SER A 1 -18.18 -52.33 -5.33
C SER A 1 -18.05 -51.67 -6.68
N SER A 2 -18.53 -50.47 -6.85
CA SER A 2 -18.39 -49.70 -8.10
C SER A 2 -17.96 -48.30 -7.75
N ASP A 3 -16.65 -48.04 -7.96
CA ASP A 3 -16.00 -46.73 -7.92
C ASP A 3 -16.56 -45.81 -9.00
N LEU A 4 -17.48 -44.95 -8.65
CA LEU A 4 -17.84 -43.80 -9.46
C LEU A 4 -16.92 -42.62 -9.10
N ARG A 5 -15.67 -42.65 -9.58
CA ARG A 5 -14.83 -41.44 -9.69
C ARG A 5 -15.46 -40.58 -10.80
N GLY A 6 -16.22 -39.57 -10.37
CA GLY A 6 -16.74 -38.55 -11.26
C GLY A 6 -15.60 -37.86 -12.01
N GLY A 7 -15.35 -38.27 -13.25
CA GLY A 7 -14.45 -37.57 -14.14
C GLY A 7 -14.95 -36.15 -14.33
N ARG A 8 -14.14 -35.18 -13.94
CA ARG A 8 -14.34 -33.76 -14.32
C ARG A 8 -14.35 -33.75 -15.86
N THR A 9 -15.55 -33.68 -16.47
CA THR A 9 -15.67 -33.40 -17.90
C THR A 9 -14.90 -32.14 -18.20
N ALA A 10 -13.86 -32.25 -19.03
CA ALA A 10 -13.13 -31.10 -19.54
C ALA A 10 -14.17 -30.17 -20.19
N LYS A 11 -14.42 -29.00 -19.55
CA LYS A 11 -15.35 -28.02 -20.06
C LYS A 11 -14.78 -27.54 -21.40
N PHE A 12 -15.47 -27.83 -22.48
CA PHE A 12 -15.07 -27.46 -23.84
C PHE A 12 -15.11 -25.92 -23.90
N GLU A 13 -13.96 -25.26 -23.67
CA GLU A 13 -13.89 -23.83 -23.74
C GLU A 13 -13.94 -23.36 -25.19
N SER A 14 -14.90 -22.47 -25.50
CA SER A 14 -15.03 -21.93 -26.86
C SER A 14 -13.76 -21.17 -27.26
N LYS A 15 -13.42 -21.16 -28.55
CA LYS A 15 -12.27 -20.40 -29.09
C LYS A 15 -12.31 -18.91 -28.69
N ARG A 16 -13.52 -18.33 -28.60
CA ARG A 16 -13.74 -16.95 -28.12
C ARG A 16 -13.31 -16.79 -26.67
N HIS A 17 -13.67 -17.73 -25.79
CA HIS A 17 -13.27 -17.71 -24.39
C HIS A 17 -11.75 -17.79 -24.24
N GLN A 18 -11.10 -18.71 -24.94
CA GLN A 18 -9.65 -18.87 -24.95
C GLN A 18 -8.93 -17.60 -25.40
N ARG A 19 -9.44 -16.93 -26.46
CA ARG A 19 -8.89 -15.65 -26.93
C ARG A 19 -9.02 -14.56 -25.87
N THR A 20 -10.21 -14.40 -25.28
CA THR A 20 -10.42 -13.40 -24.21
C THR A 20 -9.54 -13.66 -23.00
N LEU A 21 -9.38 -14.93 -22.60
CA LEU A 21 -8.50 -15.32 -21.50
C LEU A 21 -7.03 -15.00 -21.81
N SER A 22 -6.59 -15.26 -23.04
CA SER A 22 -5.23 -14.91 -23.50
C SER A 22 -4.98 -13.41 -23.45
N GLU A 23 -5.91 -12.60 -23.96
CA GLU A 23 -5.84 -11.13 -23.92
C GLU A 23 -5.80 -10.62 -22.45
N PHE A 24 -6.66 -11.19 -21.58
CA PHE A 24 -6.67 -10.87 -20.15
C PHE A 24 -5.34 -11.19 -19.48
N ASN A 25 -4.78 -12.38 -19.72
CA ASN A 25 -3.49 -12.80 -19.17
C ASN A 25 -2.34 -11.92 -19.67
N ALA A 26 -2.37 -11.50 -20.93
CA ALA A 26 -1.40 -10.58 -21.50
C ALA A 26 -1.44 -9.20 -20.81
N LEU A 27 -2.63 -8.67 -20.55
CA LEU A 27 -2.84 -7.42 -19.80
C LEU A 27 -2.35 -7.54 -18.35
N GLN A 28 -2.69 -8.62 -17.67
CA GLN A 28 -2.21 -8.89 -16.31
C GLN A 28 -0.68 -8.96 -16.27
N GLY A 29 -0.07 -9.67 -17.23
CA GLY A 29 1.39 -9.74 -17.35
C GLY A 29 2.02 -8.36 -17.58
N ARG A 30 1.39 -7.48 -18.36
CA ARG A 30 1.86 -6.09 -18.56
C ARG A 30 1.80 -5.29 -17.26
N ILE A 31 0.69 -5.38 -16.50
CA ILE A 31 0.54 -4.70 -15.20
C ILE A 31 1.65 -5.13 -14.24
N VAL A 32 1.90 -6.44 -14.14
CA VAL A 32 2.96 -6.98 -13.28
C VAL A 32 4.34 -6.44 -13.68
N ARG A 33 4.66 -6.41 -14.99
CA ARG A 33 5.94 -5.86 -15.47
C ARG A 33 6.09 -4.37 -15.15
N CYS A 34 5.04 -3.56 -15.37
CA CYS A 34 5.06 -2.13 -15.04
C CYS A 34 5.29 -1.89 -13.54
N ARG A 35 4.61 -2.67 -12.68
CA ARG A 35 4.82 -2.58 -11.22
C ARG A 35 6.24 -2.95 -10.82
N ASN A 36 6.77 -4.01 -11.40
CA ASN A 36 8.12 -4.46 -11.11
C ASN A 36 9.16 -3.41 -11.52
N ASP A 37 9.02 -2.85 -12.71
CA ASP A 37 9.90 -1.79 -13.21
C ASP A 37 9.85 -0.56 -12.28
N TRP A 38 8.65 -0.15 -11.87
CA TRP A 38 8.49 0.95 -10.92
C TRP A 38 9.17 0.65 -9.56
N ILE A 39 8.95 -0.55 -9.00
CA ILE A 39 9.58 -0.97 -7.75
C ILE A 39 11.10 -0.93 -7.89
N GLU A 40 11.66 -1.50 -8.95
CA GLU A 40 13.10 -1.55 -9.17
C GLU A 40 13.70 -0.13 -9.29
N LYS A 41 13.09 0.75 -10.07
CA LYS A 41 13.54 2.14 -10.26
C LYS A 41 13.46 2.93 -8.95
N THR A 42 12.32 2.85 -8.25
CA THR A 42 12.08 3.60 -7.02
C THR A 42 13.01 3.15 -5.90
N THR A 43 13.12 1.84 -5.67
CA THR A 43 14.01 1.31 -4.61
C THR A 43 15.49 1.56 -4.92
N THR A 44 15.88 1.55 -6.20
CA THR A 44 17.26 1.91 -6.60
C THR A 44 17.54 3.38 -6.31
N ARG A 45 16.62 4.27 -6.67
CA ARG A 45 16.76 5.71 -6.40
C ARG A 45 16.90 5.95 -4.90
N LEU A 46 15.97 5.43 -4.09
CA LEU A 46 15.99 5.60 -2.65
C LEU A 46 17.29 5.09 -2.02
N ALA A 47 17.76 3.91 -2.42
CA ALA A 47 18.98 3.32 -1.88
C ALA A 47 20.26 4.06 -2.30
N LYS A 48 20.26 4.76 -3.44
CA LYS A 48 21.41 5.55 -3.89
C LYS A 48 21.48 6.93 -3.26
N THR A 49 20.33 7.50 -2.92
CA THR A 49 20.25 8.90 -2.43
C THR A 49 20.16 9.02 -0.91
N ASN A 50 19.95 7.90 -0.19
CA ASN A 50 19.75 7.96 1.26
C ASN A 50 20.60 6.89 1.95
N VAL A 51 21.20 7.28 3.08
CA VAL A 51 21.89 6.34 3.98
C VAL A 51 20.94 5.67 4.97
N LEU A 52 19.78 6.27 5.21
CA LEU A 52 18.73 5.74 6.08
C LEU A 52 17.38 5.94 5.41
N VAL A 53 16.57 4.88 5.36
CA VAL A 53 15.17 4.93 4.96
C VAL A 53 14.33 4.34 6.08
N ALA A 54 13.26 5.03 6.44
CA ALA A 54 12.28 4.55 7.43
C ALA A 54 11.00 4.13 6.75
N MET A 55 10.43 3.01 7.19
CA MET A 55 9.12 2.52 6.73
C MET A 55 8.29 2.02 7.91
N GLU A 56 6.97 2.02 7.75
CA GLU A 56 6.07 1.35 8.70
C GLU A 56 6.19 -0.17 8.59
N ASP A 57 6.19 -0.84 9.76
CA ASP A 57 6.13 -2.30 9.86
C ASP A 57 4.68 -2.77 9.72
N LEU A 58 4.24 -2.90 8.46
CA LEU A 58 2.87 -3.28 8.13
C LEU A 58 2.73 -4.80 8.05
N ASP A 59 1.89 -5.37 8.92
CA ASP A 59 1.48 -6.77 8.81
C ASP A 59 0.42 -6.94 7.72
N VAL A 60 0.90 -7.06 6.47
CA VAL A 60 0.04 -7.23 5.29
C VAL A 60 -0.79 -8.51 5.40
N GLN A 61 -0.30 -9.57 6.07
CA GLN A 61 -1.03 -10.82 6.23
C GLN A 61 -2.23 -10.62 7.17
N ALA A 62 -2.03 -9.95 8.31
CA ALA A 62 -3.13 -9.62 9.21
C ALA A 62 -4.13 -8.67 8.55
N MET A 63 -3.65 -7.66 7.81
CA MET A 63 -4.52 -6.71 7.09
C MET A 63 -5.41 -7.39 6.04
N THR A 64 -4.93 -8.44 5.38
CA THR A 64 -5.64 -9.16 4.31
C THR A 64 -6.32 -10.45 4.77
N LYS A 65 -6.34 -10.72 6.07
CA LYS A 65 -7.00 -11.90 6.65
C LYS A 65 -8.50 -11.84 6.42
N ARG A 66 -9.08 -12.95 5.93
CA ARG A 66 -10.53 -13.05 5.73
C ARG A 66 -11.30 -12.87 7.04
N PRO A 67 -12.46 -12.19 7.02
CA PRO A 67 -13.34 -12.10 8.18
C PRO A 67 -13.81 -13.49 8.59
N LYS A 68 -13.85 -13.73 9.91
CA LYS A 68 -14.38 -14.98 10.43
C LYS A 68 -15.87 -15.13 10.10
N PRO A 69 -16.36 -16.34 9.82
CA PRO A 69 -17.79 -16.62 9.73
C PRO A 69 -18.50 -16.18 11.01
N ARG A 70 -19.70 -15.61 10.89
CA ARG A 70 -20.56 -15.25 12.03
C ARG A 70 -21.79 -16.16 12.03
N PRO A 71 -21.88 -17.14 12.95
CA PRO A 71 -23.08 -17.95 13.08
C PRO A 71 -24.26 -17.05 13.44
N ASP A 72 -25.44 -17.41 12.93
CA ASP A 72 -26.69 -16.76 13.33
C ASP A 72 -27.17 -17.38 14.65
N PRO A 73 -27.26 -16.59 15.75
CA PRO A 73 -27.68 -17.11 17.04
C PRO A 73 -29.15 -17.58 17.06
N ASP A 74 -30.00 -17.01 16.20
CA ASP A 74 -31.42 -17.29 16.13
C ASP A 74 -31.78 -18.43 15.17
N ASN A 75 -30.83 -18.78 14.25
CA ASN A 75 -31.03 -19.82 13.25
C ASN A 75 -29.80 -20.75 13.16
N PRO A 76 -29.75 -21.85 13.93
CA PRO A 76 -28.65 -22.81 13.87
C PRO A 76 -28.42 -23.35 12.46
N GLY A 77 -27.15 -23.26 12.00
CA GLY A 77 -26.75 -23.68 10.66
C GLY A 77 -26.79 -22.56 9.60
N HIS A 78 -27.28 -21.38 9.94
CA HIS A 78 -27.21 -20.18 9.08
C HIS A 78 -26.09 -19.24 9.50
N TRP A 79 -25.66 -18.37 8.56
CA TRP A 79 -24.53 -17.46 8.76
C TRP A 79 -24.95 -16.02 8.47
N LEU A 80 -24.62 -15.15 9.38
CA LEU A 80 -24.84 -13.71 9.22
C LEU A 80 -23.84 -13.09 8.24
N HIS A 81 -24.25 -11.99 7.60
CA HIS A 81 -23.39 -11.23 6.72
C HIS A 81 -22.19 -10.66 7.51
N ASN A 82 -20.95 -10.95 7.08
CA ASN A 82 -19.72 -10.58 7.78
C ASN A 82 -18.85 -9.56 7.03
N GLY A 83 -19.37 -8.90 5.99
CA GLY A 83 -18.63 -7.92 5.20
C GLY A 83 -17.52 -8.49 4.30
N ALA A 84 -17.45 -9.82 4.12
CA ALA A 84 -16.37 -10.47 3.37
C ALA A 84 -16.22 -9.95 1.92
N ARG A 85 -17.31 -9.58 1.25
CA ARG A 85 -17.27 -9.02 -0.12
C ARG A 85 -16.59 -7.66 -0.16
N ALA A 86 -16.97 -6.74 0.74
CA ALA A 86 -16.36 -5.43 0.84
C ALA A 86 -14.88 -5.54 1.21
N LYS A 87 -14.56 -6.40 2.19
CA LYS A 87 -13.18 -6.66 2.57
C LYS A 87 -12.35 -7.23 1.44
N ALA A 88 -12.86 -8.13 0.60
CA ALA A 88 -12.13 -8.69 -0.54
C ALA A 88 -11.71 -7.62 -1.57
N GLY A 89 -12.47 -6.52 -1.70
CA GLY A 89 -12.08 -5.36 -2.50
C GLY A 89 -10.89 -4.62 -1.90
N LEU A 90 -10.94 -4.35 -0.61
CA LEU A 90 -9.85 -3.73 0.14
C LEU A 90 -8.59 -4.59 0.13
N ASP A 91 -8.72 -5.90 0.36
CA ASP A 91 -7.59 -6.83 0.35
C ASP A 91 -6.86 -6.84 -1.01
N ARG A 92 -7.62 -6.82 -2.12
CA ARG A 92 -7.04 -6.68 -3.45
C ARG A 92 -6.28 -5.36 -3.63
N SER A 93 -6.83 -4.26 -3.11
CA SER A 93 -6.16 -2.96 -3.16
C SER A 93 -4.85 -2.99 -2.38
N ILE A 94 -4.84 -3.52 -1.16
CA ILE A 94 -3.65 -3.66 -0.31
C ILE A 94 -2.58 -4.52 -1.02
N LEU A 95 -2.95 -5.69 -1.52
CA LEU A 95 -2.04 -6.61 -2.20
C LEU A 95 -1.49 -6.03 -3.51
N ASN A 96 -2.28 -5.20 -4.19
CA ASN A 96 -1.85 -4.52 -5.41
C ASN A 96 -0.74 -3.47 -5.17
N ASN A 97 -0.61 -2.94 -3.95
CA ASN A 97 0.46 -1.99 -3.60
C ASN A 97 1.83 -2.66 -3.44
N CYS A 98 1.89 -3.99 -3.41
CA CYS A 98 3.14 -4.77 -3.39
C CYS A 98 4.12 -4.39 -2.25
N TRP A 99 3.61 -3.97 -1.07
CA TRP A 99 4.41 -3.50 0.06
C TRP A 99 5.56 -4.43 0.44
N SER A 100 5.28 -5.73 0.58
CA SER A 100 6.29 -6.73 0.94
C SER A 100 7.43 -6.81 -0.08
N ARG A 101 7.11 -6.59 -1.36
CA ARG A 101 8.11 -6.60 -2.44
C ARG A 101 8.95 -5.32 -2.42
N VAL A 102 8.31 -4.16 -2.23
CA VAL A 102 9.02 -2.88 -2.07
C VAL A 102 9.98 -2.98 -0.90
N TYR A 103 9.50 -3.44 0.27
CA TYR A 103 10.33 -3.66 1.45
C TYR A 103 11.53 -4.55 1.16
N LYS A 104 11.31 -5.74 0.62
CA LYS A 104 12.39 -6.69 0.32
C LYS A 104 13.44 -6.10 -0.60
N ARG A 105 13.00 -5.50 -1.73
CA ARG A 105 13.93 -4.92 -2.71
C ARG A 105 14.69 -3.72 -2.15
N LEU A 106 14.02 -2.88 -1.35
CA LEU A 106 14.66 -1.74 -0.72
C LEU A 106 15.67 -2.20 0.33
N ASN A 107 15.33 -3.16 1.18
CA ASN A 107 16.22 -3.74 2.18
C ASN A 107 17.50 -4.31 1.54
N ASP A 108 17.35 -5.12 0.48
CA ASP A 108 18.48 -5.72 -0.24
C ASP A 108 19.41 -4.63 -0.81
N LYS A 109 18.84 -3.59 -1.43
CA LYS A 109 19.61 -2.51 -2.06
C LYS A 109 20.25 -1.57 -1.04
N MET A 110 19.56 -1.27 0.06
CA MET A 110 20.14 -0.48 1.16
C MET A 110 21.35 -1.21 1.76
N ALA A 111 21.21 -2.50 2.06
CA ALA A 111 22.34 -3.31 2.55
C ALA A 111 23.52 -3.31 1.58
N THR A 112 23.27 -3.46 0.28
CA THR A 112 24.33 -3.45 -0.76
C THR A 112 25.04 -2.09 -0.84
N ASN A 113 24.34 -0.99 -0.62
CA ASN A 113 24.90 0.37 -0.69
C ASN A 113 25.46 0.89 0.66
N GLY A 114 25.52 0.04 1.69
CA GLY A 114 25.97 0.45 3.03
C GLY A 114 24.96 1.31 3.81
N GLY A 115 23.74 1.44 3.30
CA GLY A 115 22.65 2.14 3.96
C GLY A 115 21.84 1.23 4.89
N ARG A 116 20.84 1.78 5.56
CA ARG A 116 20.00 1.08 6.53
C ARG A 116 18.51 1.33 6.26
N LEU A 117 17.71 0.26 6.25
CA LEU A 117 16.26 0.32 6.28
C LEU A 117 15.77 0.06 7.70
N VAL A 118 14.97 0.95 8.26
CA VAL A 118 14.42 0.86 9.61
C VAL A 118 12.92 0.74 9.56
N LEU A 119 12.37 -0.30 10.20
CA LEU A 119 10.93 -0.47 10.37
C LEU A 119 10.48 0.09 11.71
N VAL A 120 9.37 0.83 11.69
CA VAL A 120 8.77 1.44 12.87
C VAL A 120 7.30 1.02 13.02
N PRO A 121 6.79 0.93 14.26
CA PRO A 121 5.38 0.61 14.48
C PRO A 121 4.45 1.63 13.83
N PRO A 122 3.40 1.19 13.09
CA PRO A 122 2.50 2.08 12.37
C PRO A 122 1.50 2.82 13.28
N ALA A 123 1.35 2.40 14.54
CA ALA A 123 0.35 2.94 15.45
C ALA A 123 0.50 4.47 15.60
N TYR A 124 -0.60 5.19 15.31
CA TYR A 124 -0.76 6.64 15.47
C TYR A 124 0.17 7.52 14.62
N THR A 125 0.95 7.01 13.70
CA THR A 125 1.83 7.81 12.83
C THR A 125 1.09 8.90 12.07
N SER A 126 -0.13 8.62 11.62
CA SER A 126 -0.99 9.54 10.89
C SER A 126 -1.82 10.48 11.77
N GLN A 127 -1.89 10.25 13.09
CA GLN A 127 -2.69 11.03 14.03
C GLN A 127 -1.83 11.90 14.97
N ALA A 128 -0.57 11.57 15.14
CA ALA A 128 0.37 12.34 15.94
C ALA A 128 0.80 13.61 15.20
N CYS A 129 0.84 14.72 15.91
CA CYS A 129 1.45 15.93 15.40
C CYS A 129 2.97 15.82 15.46
N HIS A 130 3.65 16.02 14.34
CA HIS A 130 5.11 15.97 14.30
C HIS A 130 5.75 17.08 15.15
N LYS A 131 5.11 18.25 15.22
CA LYS A 131 5.65 19.43 15.93
C LYS A 131 5.53 19.35 17.45
N CYS A 132 4.37 18.92 17.99
CA CYS A 132 4.13 18.92 19.44
C CYS A 132 3.88 17.53 20.04
N GLY A 133 3.81 16.48 19.24
CA GLY A 133 3.57 15.10 19.68
C GLY A 133 2.13 14.77 20.05
N HIS A 134 1.20 15.76 20.08
CA HIS A 134 -0.19 15.53 20.44
C HIS A 134 -0.86 14.54 19.49
N VAL A 135 -1.55 13.54 20.06
CA VAL A 135 -2.23 12.46 19.29
C VAL A 135 -3.74 12.60 19.42
N ALA A 136 -4.39 12.93 18.31
CA ALA A 136 -5.86 13.01 18.26
C ALA A 136 -6.37 12.59 16.88
N LYS A 137 -7.56 11.94 16.86
CA LYS A 137 -8.23 11.61 15.58
C LYS A 137 -8.59 12.87 14.78
N GLY A 138 -8.93 13.96 15.48
CA GLY A 138 -9.26 15.24 14.87
C GLY A 138 -8.11 15.93 14.17
N ASN A 139 -6.86 15.56 14.45
CA ASN A 139 -5.70 16.13 13.77
C ASN A 139 -5.66 15.82 12.27
N ARG A 140 -6.26 14.70 11.84
CA ARG A 140 -6.34 14.33 10.43
C ARG A 140 -7.75 14.57 9.91
N GLU A 141 -8.00 15.75 9.35
CA GLU A 141 -9.30 16.15 8.81
C GLU A 141 -9.66 15.39 7.53
N SER A 142 -8.65 15.08 6.73
CA SER A 142 -8.81 14.33 5.46
C SER A 142 -7.60 13.47 5.13
N GLN A 143 -7.57 12.86 3.95
CA GLN A 143 -6.38 12.16 3.47
C GLN A 143 -5.23 13.11 3.15
N ALA A 144 -5.52 14.35 2.81
CA ALA A 144 -4.51 15.34 2.39
C ALA A 144 -4.20 16.38 3.47
N VAL A 145 -5.16 16.69 4.37
CA VAL A 145 -5.05 17.80 5.33
C VAL A 145 -4.82 17.26 6.74
N PHE A 146 -3.77 17.77 7.36
CA PHE A 146 -3.46 17.59 8.78
C PHE A 146 -3.49 18.95 9.46
N HIS A 147 -4.27 19.08 10.52
CA HIS A 147 -4.34 20.26 11.36
C HIS A 147 -4.33 19.84 12.83
N CYS A 148 -3.30 20.23 13.58
CA CYS A 148 -3.19 19.86 14.98
C CYS A 148 -4.15 20.68 15.83
N VAL A 149 -5.08 20.00 16.50
CA VAL A 149 -6.08 20.66 17.39
C VAL A 149 -5.45 21.30 18.62
N GLU A 150 -4.22 20.90 18.98
CA GLU A 150 -3.51 21.42 20.16
C GLU A 150 -2.64 22.65 19.85
N CYS A 151 -1.75 22.53 18.85
CA CYS A 151 -0.76 23.59 18.57
C CYS A 151 -1.03 24.36 17.27
N GLY A 152 -2.10 24.06 16.54
CA GLY A 152 -2.45 24.73 15.28
C GLY A 152 -1.52 24.44 14.10
N TYR A 153 -0.60 23.45 14.22
CA TYR A 153 0.30 23.09 13.12
C TYR A 153 -0.48 22.49 11.94
N GLU A 154 -0.26 23.06 10.77
CA GLU A 154 -0.88 22.58 9.51
C GLU A 154 0.16 22.00 8.57
N ALA A 155 -0.17 20.90 7.92
CA ALA A 155 0.68 20.24 6.94
C ALA A 155 -0.14 19.32 6.02
N ASN A 156 0.50 18.83 4.95
CA ASN A 156 -0.01 17.66 4.25
C ASN A 156 0.03 16.44 5.19
N ALA A 157 -1.09 15.68 5.26
CA ALA A 157 -1.23 14.56 6.20
C ALA A 157 -0.18 13.46 6.01
N ASP A 158 0.20 13.18 4.75
CA ASP A 158 1.20 12.15 4.44
C ASP A 158 2.61 12.63 4.77
N VAL A 159 2.90 13.93 4.60
CA VAL A 159 4.17 14.54 5.01
C VAL A 159 4.31 14.49 6.54
N ASN A 160 3.28 14.91 7.30
CA ASN A 160 3.30 14.80 8.76
C ASN A 160 3.53 13.35 9.23
N ALA A 161 2.85 12.38 8.60
CA ALA A 161 3.06 10.96 8.91
C ALA A 161 4.49 10.51 8.59
N ALA A 162 5.04 10.90 7.45
CA ALA A 162 6.41 10.57 7.07
C ALA A 162 7.46 11.13 8.06
N MET A 163 7.25 12.35 8.55
CA MET A 163 8.11 12.97 9.57
C MET A 163 8.04 12.20 10.90
N ASN A 164 6.85 11.75 11.32
CA ASN A 164 6.70 10.91 12.52
C ASN A 164 7.39 9.56 12.37
N ILE A 165 7.30 8.92 11.18
CA ILE A 165 7.98 7.67 10.88
C ILE A 165 9.49 7.85 10.95
N LEU A 166 10.03 8.92 10.35
CA LEU A 166 11.45 9.24 10.38
C LEU A 166 11.93 9.47 11.81
N SER A 167 11.23 10.30 12.60
CA SER A 167 11.57 10.58 13.99
C SER A 167 11.67 9.31 14.83
N ARG A 168 10.71 8.40 14.69
CA ARG A 168 10.73 7.09 15.37
C ARG A 168 11.90 6.22 14.95
N ALA A 169 12.26 6.25 13.67
CA ALA A 169 13.41 5.50 13.16
C ALA A 169 14.73 6.04 13.73
N LEU A 170 14.89 7.36 13.82
CA LEU A 170 16.07 8.01 14.39
C LEU A 170 16.23 7.65 15.87
N VAL A 171 15.17 7.73 16.67
CA VAL A 171 15.18 7.30 18.07
C VAL A 171 15.58 5.81 18.17
N LYS A 172 15.04 4.95 17.32
CA LYS A 172 15.36 3.53 17.31
C LYS A 172 16.82 3.22 16.95
N THR A 173 17.46 4.08 16.18
CA THR A 173 18.86 3.90 15.75
C THR A 173 19.88 4.59 16.66
N GLY A 174 19.45 5.23 17.76
CA GLY A 174 20.31 5.98 18.66
C GLY A 174 20.81 7.31 18.09
N GLY A 175 20.30 7.73 16.94
CA GLY A 175 20.48 9.07 16.40
C GLY A 175 19.48 10.01 17.05
N GLY A 176 19.88 11.19 17.43
CA GLY A 176 19.20 12.18 18.24
C GLY A 176 17.70 12.41 18.02
N THR A 177 17.14 13.34 18.77
CA THR A 177 15.74 13.74 18.69
C THR A 177 15.40 14.34 17.33
N ALA A 178 14.11 14.30 16.94
CA ALA A 178 13.63 14.89 15.69
C ALA A 178 13.98 16.38 15.48
N SER A 179 14.36 17.09 16.56
CA SER A 179 14.87 18.45 16.54
C SER A 179 16.27 18.60 15.92
N ASP A 180 17.02 17.49 15.76
CA ASP A 180 18.37 17.52 15.23
C ASP A 180 18.42 17.32 13.70
N VAL A 181 17.28 17.10 13.07
CA VAL A 181 17.13 16.97 11.62
C VAL A 181 16.53 18.25 11.05
N GLU A 182 17.18 19.36 11.27
CA GLU A 182 17.09 20.50 10.35
C GLU A 182 17.93 20.13 9.12
N ASP A 183 17.31 19.53 8.12
CA ASP A 183 17.89 19.50 6.78
C ASP A 183 17.76 20.92 6.20
N PRO A 184 18.84 21.73 6.15
CA PRO A 184 18.78 23.08 5.60
C PRO A 184 18.52 23.10 4.10
N HIS A 185 18.44 21.94 3.45
CA HIS A 185 18.18 21.77 2.01
C HIS A 185 16.79 21.20 1.69
N TRP A 186 16.01 20.78 2.70
CA TRP A 186 14.64 20.36 2.45
C TRP A 186 13.74 21.60 2.28
N ARG A 187 13.65 22.07 1.05
CA ARG A 187 12.56 22.97 0.64
C ARG A 187 11.44 22.11 0.09
N PRO A 188 10.18 22.30 0.50
CA PRO A 188 9.04 21.75 -0.21
C PRO A 188 8.87 22.57 -1.50
N ASP A 189 9.74 22.34 -2.47
CA ASP A 189 9.52 22.86 -3.81
C ASP A 189 8.32 22.11 -4.36
N GLU A 190 7.34 22.87 -4.78
CA GLU A 190 6.09 22.41 -5.42
C GLU A 190 6.33 21.48 -6.64
N ALA A 191 7.57 21.34 -7.09
CA ALA A 191 7.97 20.51 -8.24
C ALA A 191 8.47 19.10 -7.87
N SER A 192 8.67 18.76 -6.59
CA SER A 192 9.29 17.48 -6.17
C SER A 192 8.35 16.52 -5.44
N THR A 193 7.07 16.84 -5.32
CA THR A 193 6.08 15.83 -4.96
C THR A 193 6.01 14.82 -6.11
N PRO A 194 6.50 13.56 -5.93
CA PRO A 194 6.20 12.54 -6.90
C PRO A 194 4.68 12.42 -6.87
N SER A 195 4.03 12.83 -7.96
CA SER A 195 2.62 12.56 -8.17
C SER A 195 2.46 11.04 -8.18
N PHE A 196 2.14 10.48 -7.01
CA PHE A 196 1.56 9.15 -6.98
C PHE A 196 0.30 9.24 -7.83
N PRO A 197 0.13 8.41 -8.86
CA PRO A 197 -1.13 8.33 -9.55
C PRO A 197 -2.17 7.99 -8.49
N GLN A 198 -3.02 8.94 -8.17
CA GLN A 198 -4.16 8.72 -7.32
C GLN A 198 -4.96 7.58 -7.94
N ALA A 199 -5.41 6.65 -7.10
CA ALA A 199 -6.34 5.62 -7.54
C ALA A 199 -7.61 6.33 -8.03
N GLY A 200 -7.68 6.62 -9.33
CA GLY A 200 -8.75 7.42 -9.94
C GLY A 200 -8.29 8.32 -11.08
N SER A 201 -7.01 8.64 -11.21
CA SER A 201 -6.54 9.30 -12.43
C SER A 201 -6.51 8.26 -13.55
N SER A 202 -7.48 8.36 -14.44
CA SER A 202 -7.55 7.64 -15.70
C SER A 202 -6.18 7.68 -16.38
N PHE A 203 -5.45 6.57 -16.37
CA PHE A 203 -4.43 6.35 -17.38
C PHE A 203 -5.12 6.59 -18.70
N GLY A 204 -4.64 7.57 -19.45
CA GLY A 204 -5.15 7.88 -20.78
C GLY A 204 -5.11 6.63 -21.65
N VAL A 205 -6.17 5.86 -21.57
CA VAL A 205 -6.46 4.80 -22.52
C VAL A 205 -6.78 5.55 -23.81
N ARG A 206 -5.86 5.55 -24.74
CA ARG A 206 -6.20 5.89 -26.14
C ARG A 206 -7.41 5.04 -26.46
N SER A 207 -8.53 5.71 -26.69
CA SER A 207 -9.80 5.12 -27.03
C SER A 207 -9.59 4.11 -28.18
N VAL A 208 -9.65 2.84 -27.88
CA VAL A 208 -9.87 1.82 -28.89
C VAL A 208 -11.38 1.87 -29.16
N LYS A 209 -11.76 2.53 -30.27
CA LYS A 209 -13.13 2.52 -30.74
C LYS A 209 -13.57 1.07 -30.90
N GLY A 210 -14.62 0.67 -30.19
CA GLY A 210 -15.36 -0.55 -30.51
C GLY A 210 -15.59 -1.57 -29.39
N ILE A 211 -15.58 -1.21 -28.10
CA ILE A 211 -16.07 -2.12 -27.06
C ILE A 211 -17.37 -1.58 -26.47
N PRO A 212 -18.52 -2.27 -26.61
CA PRO A 212 -19.76 -1.88 -25.96
C PRO A 212 -19.62 -2.01 -24.44
N ARG A 213 -20.15 -1.02 -23.71
CA ARG A 213 -20.30 -1.09 -22.25
C ARG A 213 -21.30 -2.20 -21.90
N LEU A 214 -20.90 -3.07 -21.00
CA LEU A 214 -21.80 -3.89 -20.19
C LEU A 214 -21.90 -3.28 -18.81
#